data_c8e481f52fd72427eeaa40d353c73c12
#
_entry.id   c8e481f52fd72427eeaa40d353c73c12
#
_cell.length_a   1.000
_cell.length_b   1.000
_cell.length_c   1.000
_cell.angle_alpha   90.00
_cell.angle_beta   90.00
_cell.angle_gamma   90.00
#
_symmetry.space_group_name_H-M   'P 1'
#
loop_
_entity.id
_entity.type
_entity.pdbx_description
1 polymer ?
#
loop_
_entity_poly.entity_id
_entity_poly.type
_entity_poly.pdbx_seq_one_letter_code
_entity_poly.pdbx_strand_id
1 'polypeptide(L)'
;MLTRTRIALGALATLAVAGGTAGAAAAQASAHAPGQLTFDSQLTAIRFFTNSGPITGWPTKPLVPGDRIVGQDRILQNGKVAGHDNEACAISFHRDVLCQDIIVLNGQGDLQASWTLQWPASGHGGPTSFNGIIDGGTSHFAAAHGSFHAATLPNRDMRITAVINAGQ
;
A
#
# COMPACT_ATOMS: atom_id res chain seq x y z
N MET A 1 66.06 -0.70 -44.27
CA MET A 1 65.98 0.67 -44.77
C MET A 1 65.44 1.56 -43.66
N LEU A 2 66.35 2.46 -43.26
CA LEU A 2 66.07 3.49 -42.21
C LEU A 2 65.08 4.52 -42.70
N THR A 3 64.27 5.10 -41.83
CA THR A 3 64.09 6.56 -41.71
C THR A 3 63.10 6.89 -40.60
N ARG A 4 63.58 7.39 -39.60
CA ARG A 4 63.67 8.77 -39.06
C ARG A 4 62.45 9.25 -38.29
N THR A 5 62.72 9.27 -36.99
CA THR A 5 62.21 10.08 -35.90
C THR A 5 61.89 11.53 -36.28
N ARG A 6 60.71 12.01 -35.87
CA ARG A 6 60.53 13.44 -35.52
C ARG A 6 59.77 13.56 -34.21
N ILE A 7 60.47 14.08 -33.24
CA ILE A 7 59.98 14.57 -31.96
C ILE A 7 59.42 15.97 -32.23
N ALA A 8 58.20 16.21 -31.81
CA ALA A 8 57.64 17.56 -31.70
C ALA A 8 57.20 17.78 -30.25
N LEU A 9 57.98 18.58 -29.56
CA LEU A 9 57.58 19.25 -28.32
C LEU A 9 56.44 20.20 -28.61
N GLY A 10 55.42 20.21 -27.79
CA GLY A 10 54.34 21.22 -27.91
C GLY A 10 53.45 21.25 -26.70
N ALA A 11 53.70 22.23 -25.85
CA ALA A 11 52.80 22.96 -25.00
C ALA A 11 52.08 22.22 -23.84
N LEU A 12 52.61 22.42 -22.64
CA LEU A 12 51.84 22.33 -21.39
C LEU A 12 50.71 23.35 -21.41
N ALA A 13 49.48 22.88 -21.52
CA ALA A 13 48.31 23.64 -21.18
C ALA A 13 47.93 23.32 -19.72
N THR A 14 48.22 24.24 -18.83
CA THR A 14 47.71 24.25 -17.46
C THR A 14 46.21 24.43 -17.48
N LEU A 15 45.45 23.32 -17.32
CA LEU A 15 44.04 23.40 -17.02
C LEU A 15 43.87 23.78 -15.54
N ALA A 16 43.49 25.00 -15.30
CA ALA A 16 42.95 25.44 -14.02
C ALA A 16 41.61 24.70 -13.80
N VAL A 17 41.62 23.68 -12.95
CA VAL A 17 40.40 23.07 -12.45
C VAL A 17 39.81 24.06 -11.46
N ALA A 18 38.86 24.85 -11.94
CA ALA A 18 37.93 25.58 -11.08
C ALA A 18 37.10 24.53 -10.33
N GLY A 19 37.47 24.31 -9.06
CA GLY A 19 36.69 23.48 -8.14
C GLY A 19 35.33 24.09 -7.89
N GLY A 20 34.41 23.78 -8.76
CA GLY A 20 32.99 23.94 -8.48
C GLY A 20 32.56 22.87 -7.50
N THR A 21 32.47 23.22 -6.23
CA THR A 21 31.71 22.43 -5.25
C THR A 21 30.26 22.42 -5.72
N ALA A 22 29.90 21.42 -6.51
CA ALA A 22 28.51 21.08 -6.71
C ALA A 22 27.98 20.67 -5.32
N GLY A 23 27.42 21.65 -4.62
CA GLY A 23 26.62 21.40 -3.43
C GLY A 23 25.49 20.48 -3.89
N ALA A 24 25.59 19.20 -3.53
CA ALA A 24 24.44 18.36 -3.56
C ALA A 24 23.40 19.04 -2.65
N ALA A 25 22.45 19.76 -3.27
CA ALA A 25 21.22 20.13 -2.60
C ALA A 25 20.57 18.82 -2.22
N ALA A 26 20.84 18.37 -1.00
CA ALA A 26 20.01 17.36 -0.38
C ALA A 26 18.59 17.94 -0.45
N ALA A 27 17.76 17.36 -1.31
CA ALA A 27 16.34 17.62 -1.31
C ALA A 27 15.88 17.29 0.11
N GLN A 28 15.74 18.33 0.93
CA GLN A 28 15.09 18.17 2.23
C GLN A 28 13.68 17.75 1.90
N ALA A 29 13.41 16.43 2.05
CA ALA A 29 12.07 15.93 2.06
C ALA A 29 11.34 16.72 3.14
N SER A 30 10.52 17.66 2.73
CA SER A 30 9.68 18.42 3.64
C SER A 30 8.85 17.39 4.37
N ALA A 31 9.05 17.25 5.68
CA ALA A 31 8.19 16.44 6.52
C ALA A 31 6.77 16.97 6.35
N HIS A 32 5.98 16.29 5.53
CA HIS A 32 4.59 16.65 5.36
C HIS A 32 3.90 16.36 6.69
N ALA A 33 3.11 17.32 7.15
CA ALA A 33 2.26 17.12 8.31
C ALA A 33 1.40 15.85 8.10
N PRO A 34 1.12 15.08 9.17
CA PRO A 34 0.28 13.90 9.06
C PRO A 34 -1.00 14.24 8.28
N GLY A 35 -1.23 13.53 7.18
CA GLY A 35 -2.44 13.70 6.39
C GLY A 35 -3.53 12.79 6.93
N GLN A 36 -4.76 13.30 7.02
CA GLN A 36 -5.92 12.46 7.26
C GLN A 36 -6.61 12.18 5.94
N LEU A 37 -6.84 10.89 5.66
CA LEU A 37 -7.57 10.42 4.48
C LEU A 37 -8.83 9.67 4.96
N THR A 38 -9.98 10.03 4.40
CA THR A 38 -11.24 9.34 4.69
C THR A 38 -11.92 8.94 3.40
N PHE A 39 -12.36 7.69 3.32
CA PHE A 39 -13.11 7.14 2.20
C PHE A 39 -14.05 6.03 2.68
N ASP A 40 -15.05 5.73 1.86
CA ASP A 40 -15.94 4.60 2.08
C ASP A 40 -15.52 3.47 1.11
N SER A 41 -15.43 2.25 1.63
CA SER A 41 -15.15 1.02 0.88
C SER A 41 -16.45 0.25 0.71
N GLN A 42 -16.81 -0.03 -0.53
CA GLN A 42 -18.03 -0.73 -0.92
C GLN A 42 -17.67 -2.07 -1.56
N LEU A 43 -18.00 -3.16 -0.87
CA LEU A 43 -17.71 -4.51 -1.35
C LEU A 43 -18.38 -4.77 -2.71
N THR A 44 -17.56 -5.11 -3.71
CA THR A 44 -18.03 -5.45 -5.07
C THR A 44 -17.88 -6.92 -5.40
N ALA A 45 -16.88 -7.58 -4.83
CA ALA A 45 -16.68 -9.02 -5.00
C ALA A 45 -15.99 -9.61 -3.78
N ILE A 46 -16.37 -10.84 -3.42
CA ILE A 46 -15.70 -11.63 -2.39
C ILE A 46 -15.64 -13.10 -2.81
N ARG A 47 -14.53 -13.74 -2.53
CA ARG A 47 -14.31 -15.17 -2.79
C ARG A 47 -13.64 -15.82 -1.60
N PHE A 48 -14.09 -17.02 -1.30
CA PHE A 48 -13.53 -17.84 -0.22
C PHE A 48 -12.86 -19.07 -0.84
N PHE A 49 -11.68 -19.39 -0.34
CA PHE A 49 -10.90 -20.54 -0.73
C PHE A 49 -10.64 -21.39 0.51
N THR A 50 -11.19 -22.56 0.54
CA THR A 50 -10.93 -23.53 1.62
C THR A 50 -9.84 -24.51 1.21
N ASN A 51 -9.36 -25.29 2.16
CA ASN A 51 -8.41 -26.38 1.89
C ASN A 51 -8.98 -27.42 0.89
N SER A 52 -10.30 -27.43 0.67
CA SER A 52 -10.99 -28.30 -0.30
C SER A 52 -11.26 -27.62 -1.64
N GLY A 53 -10.87 -26.35 -1.79
CA GLY A 53 -11.06 -25.55 -3.01
C GLY A 53 -11.93 -24.32 -2.81
N PRO A 54 -12.23 -23.59 -3.91
CA PRO A 54 -13.07 -22.40 -3.84
C PRO A 54 -14.51 -22.77 -3.52
N ILE A 55 -15.19 -21.88 -2.78
CA ILE A 55 -16.63 -22.00 -2.50
C ILE A 55 -17.38 -20.82 -3.09
N THR A 56 -18.61 -21.09 -3.54
CA THR A 56 -19.52 -20.05 -4.04
C THR A 56 -20.38 -19.53 -2.91
N GLY A 57 -20.42 -18.19 -2.77
CA GLY A 57 -21.18 -17.51 -1.72
C GLY A 57 -20.48 -17.52 -0.36
N TRP A 58 -21.22 -17.16 0.68
CA TRP A 58 -20.71 -17.11 2.05
C TRP A 58 -20.49 -18.52 2.63
N PRO A 59 -19.43 -18.72 3.42
CA PRO A 59 -19.18 -20.00 4.07
C PRO A 59 -20.36 -20.39 4.98
N THR A 60 -20.83 -21.62 4.83
CA THR A 60 -21.85 -22.21 5.73
C THR A 60 -21.22 -22.89 6.94
N LYS A 61 -19.89 -23.07 6.92
CA LYS A 61 -19.09 -23.61 8.02
C LYS A 61 -18.04 -22.59 8.42
N PRO A 62 -17.59 -22.62 9.68
CA PRO A 62 -16.47 -21.78 10.10
C PRO A 62 -15.23 -22.00 9.23
N LEU A 63 -14.56 -20.92 8.88
CA LEU A 63 -13.27 -20.98 8.22
C LEU A 63 -12.23 -21.57 9.19
N VAL A 64 -11.28 -22.31 8.64
CA VAL A 64 -10.23 -23.01 9.40
C VAL A 64 -8.84 -22.55 8.97
N PRO A 65 -7.79 -22.82 9.75
CA PRO A 65 -6.43 -22.46 9.37
C PRO A 65 -6.06 -22.97 7.98
N GLY A 66 -5.49 -22.08 7.16
CA GLY A 66 -5.16 -22.31 5.75
C GLY A 66 -6.22 -21.85 4.76
N ASP A 67 -7.45 -21.60 5.19
CA ASP A 67 -8.46 -20.97 4.35
C ASP A 67 -8.09 -19.52 4.04
N ARG A 68 -8.58 -19.00 2.90
CA ARG A 68 -8.29 -17.66 2.43
C ARG A 68 -9.56 -16.94 1.98
N ILE A 69 -9.53 -15.63 2.09
CA ILE A 69 -10.55 -14.72 1.60
C ILE A 69 -9.86 -13.77 0.61
N VAL A 70 -10.51 -13.48 -0.51
CA VAL A 70 -10.07 -12.45 -1.44
C VAL A 70 -11.26 -11.54 -1.69
N GLY A 71 -11.08 -10.27 -1.43
CA GLY A 71 -12.07 -9.21 -1.61
C GLY A 71 -11.65 -8.22 -2.69
N GLN A 72 -12.64 -7.55 -3.25
CA GLN A 72 -12.45 -6.37 -4.08
C GLN A 72 -13.55 -5.38 -3.76
N ASP A 73 -13.14 -4.15 -3.49
CA ASP A 73 -14.05 -3.08 -3.14
C ASP A 73 -13.92 -1.90 -4.11
N ARG A 74 -14.95 -1.11 -4.16
CA ARG A 74 -14.94 0.20 -4.80
C ARG A 74 -14.71 1.26 -3.72
N ILE A 75 -13.74 2.13 -3.95
CA ILE A 75 -13.44 3.23 -3.05
C ILE A 75 -14.24 4.46 -3.44
N LEU A 76 -14.96 5.04 -2.49
CA LEU A 76 -15.77 6.23 -2.67
C LEU A 76 -15.23 7.37 -1.80
N GLN A 77 -15.02 8.53 -2.40
CA GLN A 77 -14.76 9.79 -1.70
C GLN A 77 -15.88 10.77 -2.02
N ASN A 78 -16.52 11.29 -0.99
CA ASN A 78 -17.70 12.18 -1.15
C ASN A 78 -18.79 11.58 -2.07
N GLY A 79 -19.02 10.27 -1.96
CA GLY A 79 -20.01 9.54 -2.76
C GLY A 79 -19.63 9.31 -4.22
N LYS A 80 -18.42 9.66 -4.65
CA LYS A 80 -17.94 9.44 -6.03
C LYS A 80 -16.86 8.38 -6.04
N VAL A 81 -16.82 7.56 -7.10
CA VAL A 81 -15.78 6.56 -7.27
C VAL A 81 -14.42 7.25 -7.39
N ALA A 82 -13.55 6.97 -6.42
CA ALA A 82 -12.20 7.52 -6.33
C ALA A 82 -11.12 6.45 -6.56
N GLY A 83 -11.51 5.16 -6.61
CA GLY A 83 -10.56 4.07 -6.77
C GLY A 83 -11.18 2.70 -6.55
N HIS A 84 -10.33 1.76 -6.25
CA HIS A 84 -10.68 0.39 -5.85
C HIS A 84 -9.65 -0.14 -4.88
N ASP A 85 -9.98 -1.22 -4.20
CA ASP A 85 -9.00 -1.99 -3.44
C ASP A 85 -9.04 -3.48 -3.79
N ASN A 86 -8.00 -4.18 -3.39
CA ASN A 86 -7.88 -5.62 -3.49
C ASN A 86 -7.35 -6.15 -2.17
N GLU A 87 -8.19 -6.89 -1.48
CA GLU A 87 -7.93 -7.46 -0.18
C GLU A 87 -7.59 -8.95 -0.30
N ALA A 88 -6.60 -9.41 0.45
CA ALA A 88 -6.29 -10.82 0.61
C ALA A 88 -6.08 -11.16 2.09
N CYS A 89 -6.87 -12.10 2.60
CA CYS A 89 -6.80 -12.54 3.99
C CYS A 89 -6.50 -14.03 4.07
N ALA A 90 -5.73 -14.41 5.08
CA ALA A 90 -5.46 -15.80 5.46
C ALA A 90 -5.99 -16.07 6.88
N ILE A 91 -6.61 -17.22 7.06
CA ILE A 91 -7.05 -17.69 8.37
C ILE A 91 -5.89 -18.42 9.04
N SER A 92 -5.47 -17.94 10.21
CA SER A 92 -4.42 -18.56 11.00
C SER A 92 -4.99 -19.44 12.11
N PHE A 93 -4.10 -19.99 12.96
CA PHE A 93 -4.49 -20.66 14.18
C PHE A 93 -5.24 -19.69 15.11
N HIS A 94 -6.11 -20.19 15.96
CA HIS A 94 -6.97 -19.38 16.86
C HIS A 94 -7.99 -18.48 16.15
N ARG A 95 -8.25 -18.71 14.85
CA ARG A 95 -9.16 -17.92 14.01
C ARG A 95 -8.75 -16.45 13.81
N ASP A 96 -7.47 -16.17 13.99
CA ASP A 96 -6.96 -14.87 13.57
C ASP A 96 -7.00 -14.78 12.04
N VAL A 97 -7.54 -13.70 11.54
CA VAL A 97 -7.57 -13.36 10.12
C VAL A 97 -6.50 -12.31 9.89
N LEU A 98 -5.52 -12.65 9.08
CA LEU A 98 -4.43 -11.77 8.70
C LEU A 98 -4.71 -11.24 7.31
N CYS A 99 -4.95 -9.95 7.18
CA CYS A 99 -5.31 -9.30 5.92
C CYS A 99 -4.22 -8.36 5.44
N GLN A 100 -4.07 -8.32 4.12
CA GLN A 100 -3.31 -7.31 3.38
C GLN A 100 -4.21 -6.71 2.32
N ASP A 101 -4.04 -5.43 2.06
CA ASP A 101 -4.86 -4.66 1.16
C ASP A 101 -4.01 -3.71 0.32
N ILE A 102 -4.39 -3.55 -0.95
CA ILE A 102 -3.82 -2.56 -1.87
C ILE A 102 -4.95 -1.64 -2.30
N ILE A 103 -4.96 -0.45 -1.74
CA ILE A 103 -5.96 0.59 -1.99
C ILE A 103 -5.44 1.50 -3.08
N VAL A 104 -6.00 1.41 -4.28
CA VAL A 104 -5.63 2.22 -5.45
C VAL A 104 -6.52 3.46 -5.48
N LEU A 105 -5.92 4.64 -5.38
CA LEU A 105 -6.61 5.93 -5.49
C LEU A 105 -6.27 6.59 -6.83
N ASN A 106 -7.28 6.80 -7.65
CA ASN A 106 -7.13 7.32 -9.02
C ASN A 106 -6.33 8.62 -9.07
N GLY A 107 -5.21 8.60 -9.81
CA GLY A 107 -4.33 9.75 -9.98
C GLY A 107 -3.47 10.10 -8.76
N GLN A 108 -3.57 9.36 -7.64
CA GLN A 108 -2.79 9.61 -6.43
C GLN A 108 -1.74 8.53 -6.16
N GLY A 109 -2.01 7.29 -6.57
CA GLY A 109 -1.17 6.12 -6.30
C GLY A 109 -1.85 5.11 -5.41
N ASP A 110 -1.06 4.20 -4.86
CA ASP A 110 -1.55 3.09 -4.06
C ASP A 110 -1.12 3.25 -2.61
N LEU A 111 -1.96 2.80 -1.68
CA LEU A 111 -1.63 2.57 -0.28
C LEU A 111 -1.59 1.06 -0.02
N GLN A 112 -0.61 0.62 0.74
CA GLN A 112 -0.54 -0.73 1.28
C GLN A 112 -0.97 -0.70 2.73
N ALA A 113 -1.88 -1.59 3.10
CA ALA A 113 -2.43 -1.67 4.43
C ALA A 113 -2.45 -3.12 4.92
N SER A 114 -2.36 -3.30 6.23
CA SER A 114 -2.48 -4.60 6.85
C SER A 114 -3.23 -4.52 8.17
N TRP A 115 -3.97 -5.57 8.50
CA TRP A 115 -4.69 -5.68 9.76
C TRP A 115 -4.90 -7.12 10.19
N THR A 116 -5.28 -7.27 11.44
CA THR A 116 -5.62 -8.56 12.02
C THR A 116 -6.94 -8.43 12.75
N LEU A 117 -7.80 -9.41 12.59
CA LEU A 117 -9.04 -9.52 13.36
C LEU A 117 -9.31 -10.98 13.70
N GLN A 118 -10.24 -11.23 14.62
CA GLN A 118 -10.72 -12.57 14.89
C GLN A 118 -11.98 -12.87 14.10
N TRP A 119 -11.97 -14.00 13.38
CA TRP A 119 -13.17 -14.46 12.69
C TRP A 119 -14.24 -14.90 13.69
N PRO A 120 -15.50 -14.45 13.55
CA PRO A 120 -16.55 -14.80 14.49
C PRO A 120 -16.75 -16.33 14.60
N ALA A 121 -16.96 -16.81 15.81
CA ALA A 121 -17.21 -18.23 16.06
C ALA A 121 -18.45 -18.76 15.34
N SER A 122 -19.44 -17.90 15.09
CA SER A 122 -20.65 -18.21 14.33
C SER A 122 -20.42 -18.48 12.84
N GLY A 123 -19.23 -18.09 12.31
CA GLY A 123 -18.95 -18.14 10.88
C GLY A 123 -19.70 -17.08 10.05
N HIS A 124 -20.52 -16.26 10.68
CA HIS A 124 -21.34 -15.25 10.03
C HIS A 124 -21.09 -13.85 10.62
N GLY A 125 -21.13 -12.86 9.74
CA GLY A 125 -20.92 -11.46 10.10
C GLY A 125 -19.43 -11.06 10.12
N GLY A 126 -19.13 -9.91 9.51
CA GLY A 126 -17.84 -9.27 9.64
C GLY A 126 -17.76 -8.46 10.94
N PRO A 127 -16.58 -7.96 11.29
CA PRO A 127 -16.42 -7.04 12.41
C PRO A 127 -17.20 -5.74 12.12
N THR A 128 -17.73 -5.14 13.17
CA THR A 128 -18.37 -3.81 13.07
C THR A 128 -17.33 -2.68 12.97
N SER A 129 -16.14 -2.93 13.47
CA SER A 129 -14.98 -2.03 13.33
C SER A 129 -13.68 -2.78 13.59
N PHE A 130 -12.59 -2.28 13.03
CA PHE A 130 -11.23 -2.76 13.29
C PHE A 130 -10.21 -1.64 13.03
N ASN A 131 -8.99 -1.88 13.50
CA ASN A 131 -7.85 -1.00 13.25
C ASN A 131 -6.80 -1.75 12.42
N GLY A 132 -6.02 -1.00 11.67
CA GLY A 132 -4.89 -1.53 10.93
C GLY A 132 -3.77 -0.50 10.80
N ILE A 133 -2.75 -0.88 10.07
CA ILE A 133 -1.60 -0.03 9.77
C ILE A 133 -1.51 0.22 8.27
N ILE A 134 -0.97 1.39 7.93
CA ILE A 134 -0.47 1.70 6.59
C ILE A 134 1.02 1.41 6.63
N ASP A 135 1.49 0.53 5.78
CA ASP A 135 2.87 0.03 5.80
C ASP A 135 3.62 0.29 4.48
N GLY A 136 3.00 1.01 3.54
CA GLY A 136 3.63 1.40 2.29
C GLY A 136 2.69 2.13 1.35
N GLY A 137 3.24 2.45 0.17
CA GLY A 137 2.48 3.06 -0.92
C GLY A 137 3.35 3.47 -2.09
N THR A 138 2.73 3.99 -3.13
CA THR A 138 3.38 4.48 -4.36
C THR A 138 2.98 5.90 -4.67
N SER A 139 3.69 6.57 -5.57
CA SER A 139 3.41 7.93 -6.03
C SER A 139 3.26 8.93 -4.89
N HIS A 140 2.09 9.54 -4.67
CA HIS A 140 1.86 10.47 -3.57
C HIS A 140 1.98 9.82 -2.19
N PHE A 141 1.88 8.50 -2.14
CA PHE A 141 1.96 7.70 -0.91
C PHE A 141 3.30 6.96 -0.79
N ALA A 142 4.30 7.31 -1.61
CA ALA A 142 5.63 6.69 -1.51
C ALA A 142 6.17 6.83 -0.08
N ALA A 143 6.61 5.70 0.51
CA ALA A 143 7.05 5.59 1.89
C ALA A 143 5.98 6.02 2.94
N ALA A 144 4.69 6.00 2.59
CA ALA A 144 3.62 6.25 3.54
C ALA A 144 3.63 5.21 4.67
N HIS A 145 3.38 5.66 5.89
CA HIS A 145 3.19 4.81 7.03
C HIS A 145 2.17 5.45 7.97
N GLY A 146 1.51 4.65 8.77
CA GLY A 146 0.51 5.20 9.67
C GLY A 146 -0.47 4.15 10.20
N SER A 147 -1.65 4.59 10.54
CA SER A 147 -2.71 3.72 11.03
C SER A 147 -4.04 4.09 10.39
N PHE A 148 -4.97 3.16 10.41
CA PHE A 148 -6.34 3.43 10.04
C PHE A 148 -7.33 2.80 11.01
N HIS A 149 -8.53 3.35 11.02
CA HIS A 149 -9.71 2.80 11.66
C HIS A 149 -10.78 2.56 10.59
N ALA A 150 -11.35 1.37 10.58
CA ALA A 150 -12.47 0.98 9.72
C ALA A 150 -13.72 0.76 10.57
N ALA A 151 -14.87 1.25 10.12
CA ALA A 151 -16.15 1.09 10.79
C ALA A 151 -17.25 0.81 9.78
N THR A 152 -18.10 -0.18 10.06
CA THR A 152 -19.24 -0.53 9.22
C THR A 152 -20.32 0.55 9.28
N LEU A 153 -20.77 1.00 8.12
CA LEU A 153 -21.88 1.94 7.96
C LEU A 153 -23.23 1.20 7.93
N PRO A 154 -24.36 1.91 8.12
CA PRO A 154 -25.71 1.30 8.08
C PRO A 154 -26.05 0.60 6.76
N ASN A 155 -25.47 1.05 5.65
CA ASN A 155 -25.62 0.43 4.32
C ASN A 155 -24.70 -0.77 4.08
N ARG A 156 -23.92 -1.19 5.10
CA ARG A 156 -22.93 -2.26 5.09
C ARG A 156 -21.61 -1.94 4.36
N ASP A 157 -21.45 -0.73 3.85
CA ASP A 157 -20.13 -0.26 3.41
C ASP A 157 -19.23 -0.05 4.64
N MET A 158 -17.94 0.09 4.43
CA MET A 158 -17.01 0.42 5.50
C MET A 158 -16.47 1.83 5.33
N ARG A 159 -16.50 2.63 6.38
CA ARG A 159 -15.76 3.90 6.41
C ARG A 159 -14.37 3.67 6.95
N ILE A 160 -13.38 4.08 6.18
CA ILE A 160 -11.98 3.98 6.53
C ILE A 160 -11.46 5.40 6.76
N THR A 161 -10.87 5.61 7.93
CA THR A 161 -10.20 6.85 8.30
C THR A 161 -8.76 6.54 8.60
N ALA A 162 -7.86 6.99 7.74
CA ALA A 162 -6.41 6.77 7.85
C ALA A 162 -5.70 8.04 8.30
N VAL A 163 -4.72 7.89 9.18
CA VAL A 163 -3.72 8.91 9.52
C VAL A 163 -2.41 8.48 8.89
N ILE A 164 -1.97 9.25 7.90
CA ILE A 164 -0.81 8.91 7.06
C ILE A 164 0.31 9.90 7.36
N ASN A 165 1.47 9.36 7.67
CA ASN A 165 2.71 10.11 7.74
C ASN A 165 3.47 9.87 6.45
N ALA A 166 3.96 10.93 5.81
CA ALA A 166 4.89 10.79 4.71
C ALA A 166 6.22 10.26 5.25
N GLY A 167 6.85 9.34 4.53
CA GLY A 167 8.21 8.88 4.86
C GLY A 167 9.20 10.05 4.83
N GLN A 168 10.14 10.03 5.74
CA GLN A 168 11.30 10.94 5.76
C GLN A 168 12.35 10.46 4.76
#